data_9c3266c4cdba6388bcfce5d426b926d2
#
_entry.id   9c3266c4cdba6388bcfce5d426b926d2
#
_cell.length_a   1.000
_cell.length_b   1.000
_cell.length_c   1.000
_cell.angle_alpha   90.00
_cell.angle_beta   90.00
_cell.angle_gamma   90.00
#
_symmetry.space_group_name_H-M   'P 1'
#
loop_
_entity.id
_entity.type
_entity.pdbx_description
1 polymer ?
#
loop_
_entity_poly.entity_id
_entity_poly.type
_entity_poly.pdbx_seq_one_letter_code
_entity_poly.pdbx_strand_id
1 'polypeptide(L)'
;MKKNYKIGVALGGGAARGYAHIGVLNAIDELNIPISYVSGTSIGSFIGALYASGNLKTFENEVRSKNSFMKDVLFKLDPVFPKLSIMNGNEVIKIFKELTDIRTFEELEISLTTVATDIINNKKIESNKGDIINAIKASIAIPGVLTPTYIDENLCVDGGLIDPVPLQSIVDMGSDITLAVNLYGLQSSKKNDHKYNIVDIVDRSAKIILNNVTHLSFKNNEPDILIEPPIDQFKGWDFHKSNDLIEIGYDTAKKILKENEELFS
;
A
#
# COMPACT_ATOMS: atom_id res chain seq x y z
N MET A 1 34.19 -10.09 0.92
CA MET A 1 32.89 -10.77 1.14
C MET A 1 31.81 -9.74 0.86
N LYS A 2 30.91 -9.98 -0.10
CA LYS A 2 29.74 -9.10 -0.25
C LYS A 2 28.93 -9.17 1.03
N LYS A 3 28.64 -8.03 1.61
CA LYS A 3 27.79 -7.94 2.81
C LYS A 3 26.38 -8.30 2.38
N ASN A 4 25.78 -9.31 2.96
CA ASN A 4 24.41 -9.75 2.62
C ASN A 4 23.44 -8.85 3.41
N TYR A 5 23.15 -7.66 2.87
CA TYR A 5 22.23 -6.71 3.49
C TYR A 5 20.80 -7.23 3.45
N LYS A 6 20.10 -7.08 4.56
CA LYS A 6 18.66 -7.30 4.63
C LYS A 6 17.94 -6.03 4.22
N ILE A 7 17.26 -6.09 3.09
CA ILE A 7 16.58 -4.94 2.51
C ILE A 7 15.09 -5.03 2.81
N GLY A 8 14.53 -3.96 3.36
CA GLY A 8 13.10 -3.85 3.62
C GLY A 8 12.43 -2.83 2.71
N VAL A 9 11.17 -3.09 2.33
CA VAL A 9 10.35 -2.13 1.60
C VAL A 9 9.04 -1.85 2.32
N ALA A 10 8.77 -0.58 2.61
CA ALA A 10 7.54 -0.09 3.21
C ALA A 10 6.62 0.47 2.11
N LEU A 11 5.44 -0.13 1.95
CA LEU A 11 4.45 0.21 0.93
C LEU A 11 3.31 1.01 1.54
N GLY A 12 3.18 2.27 1.16
CA GLY A 12 2.16 3.17 1.68
C GLY A 12 0.75 2.88 1.19
N GLY A 13 -0.23 3.51 1.86
CA GLY A 13 -1.61 3.56 1.39
C GLY A 13 -1.77 4.38 0.12
N GLY A 14 -2.96 4.33 -0.53
CA GLY A 14 -3.19 5.11 -1.75
C GLY A 14 -4.43 4.76 -2.56
N ALA A 15 -5.23 3.79 -2.15
CA ALA A 15 -6.36 3.26 -2.90
C ALA A 15 -5.96 2.91 -4.35
N ALA A 16 -6.61 3.42 -5.41
CA ALA A 16 -6.24 3.13 -6.80
C ALA A 16 -4.79 3.46 -7.16
N ARG A 17 -4.20 4.49 -6.51
CA ARG A 17 -2.78 4.84 -6.70
C ARG A 17 -1.83 3.70 -6.31
N GLY A 18 -2.31 2.73 -5.53
CA GLY A 18 -1.57 1.53 -5.15
C GLY A 18 -1.06 0.68 -6.30
N TYR A 19 -1.63 0.82 -7.51
CA TYR A 19 -1.07 0.18 -8.68
C TYR A 19 0.38 0.60 -8.99
N ALA A 20 0.80 1.78 -8.54
CA ALA A 20 2.18 2.21 -8.69
C ALA A 20 3.16 1.31 -7.89
N HIS A 21 2.72 0.69 -6.78
CA HIS A 21 3.53 -0.28 -6.05
C HIS A 21 3.91 -1.49 -6.90
N ILE A 22 3.02 -1.94 -7.81
CA ILE A 22 3.32 -3.04 -8.74
C ILE A 22 4.52 -2.66 -9.60
N GLY A 23 4.50 -1.45 -10.16
CA GLY A 23 5.61 -0.94 -10.96
C GLY A 23 6.92 -0.82 -10.16
N VAL A 24 6.83 -0.29 -8.93
CA VAL A 24 8.00 -0.18 -8.04
C VAL A 24 8.61 -1.55 -7.76
N LEU A 25 7.79 -2.53 -7.40
CA LEU A 25 8.26 -3.89 -7.10
C LEU A 25 8.82 -4.59 -8.33
N ASN A 26 8.24 -4.38 -9.52
CA ASN A 26 8.80 -4.87 -10.78
C ASN A 26 10.18 -4.28 -11.07
N ALA A 27 10.43 -3.00 -10.76
CA ALA A 27 11.73 -2.38 -10.92
C ALA A 27 12.77 -2.95 -9.93
N ILE A 28 12.34 -3.21 -8.69
CA ILE A 28 13.16 -3.87 -7.66
C ILE A 28 13.59 -5.28 -8.14
N ASP A 29 12.64 -6.07 -8.63
CA ASP A 29 12.90 -7.43 -9.13
C ASP A 29 13.81 -7.41 -10.37
N GLU A 30 13.58 -6.50 -11.32
CA GLU A 30 14.42 -6.36 -12.53
C GLU A 30 15.87 -6.01 -12.19
N LEU A 31 16.08 -5.19 -11.17
CA LEU A 31 17.40 -4.82 -10.68
C LEU A 31 18.02 -5.88 -9.75
N ASN A 32 17.33 -7.00 -9.54
CA ASN A 32 17.76 -8.10 -8.65
C ASN A 32 18.10 -7.62 -7.23
N ILE A 33 17.32 -6.68 -6.69
CA ILE A 33 17.45 -6.21 -5.31
C ILE A 33 16.68 -7.19 -4.39
N PRO A 34 17.39 -7.96 -3.53
CA PRO A 34 16.75 -9.03 -2.75
C PRO A 34 15.99 -8.44 -1.55
N ILE A 35 14.67 -8.39 -1.61
CA ILE A 35 13.84 -7.93 -0.50
C ILE A 35 13.71 -9.04 0.55
N SER A 36 14.05 -8.69 1.80
CA SER A 36 13.95 -9.57 2.97
C SER A 36 12.68 -9.31 3.77
N TYR A 37 12.21 -8.06 3.80
CA TYR A 37 11.09 -7.63 4.61
C TYR A 37 10.17 -6.70 3.85
N VAL A 38 8.88 -6.87 4.05
CA VAL A 38 7.84 -5.98 3.50
C VAL A 38 6.98 -5.47 4.65
N SER A 39 6.64 -4.20 4.63
CA SER A 39 5.54 -3.68 5.43
C SER A 39 4.53 -2.95 4.55
N GLY A 40 3.27 -2.95 4.96
CA GLY A 40 2.24 -2.33 4.13
C GLY A 40 1.08 -1.74 4.91
N THR A 41 0.57 -0.62 4.42
CA THR A 41 -0.64 0.02 4.91
C THR A 41 -1.68 0.09 3.80
N SER A 42 -2.95 -0.23 4.12
CA SER A 42 -4.05 -0.17 3.16
C SER A 42 -3.77 -0.98 1.89
N ILE A 43 -3.87 -0.39 0.71
CA ILE A 43 -3.52 -1.04 -0.56
C ILE A 43 -2.08 -1.57 -0.56
N GLY A 44 -1.16 -0.91 0.17
CA GLY A 44 0.21 -1.39 0.34
C GLY A 44 0.29 -2.72 1.07
N SER A 45 -0.62 -3.01 2.02
CA SER A 45 -0.71 -4.31 2.69
C SER A 45 -1.16 -5.41 1.73
N PHE A 46 -2.13 -5.12 0.86
CA PHE A 46 -2.66 -6.04 -0.14
C PHE A 46 -1.59 -6.37 -1.21
N ILE A 47 -0.97 -5.34 -1.80
CA ILE A 47 0.09 -5.52 -2.80
C ILE A 47 1.33 -6.19 -2.18
N GLY A 48 1.70 -5.78 -0.95
CA GLY A 48 2.80 -6.39 -0.21
C GLY A 48 2.58 -7.89 0.06
N ALA A 49 1.36 -8.28 0.39
CA ALA A 49 1.01 -9.68 0.60
C ALA A 49 1.07 -10.50 -0.71
N LEU A 50 0.62 -9.93 -1.83
CA LEU A 50 0.74 -10.56 -3.15
C LEU A 50 2.21 -10.69 -3.58
N TYR A 51 3.03 -9.70 -3.28
CA TYR A 51 4.47 -9.76 -3.54
C TYR A 51 5.14 -10.81 -2.67
N ALA A 52 4.89 -10.75 -1.37
CA ALA A 52 5.49 -11.68 -0.40
C ALA A 52 5.08 -13.14 -0.60
N SER A 53 3.96 -13.38 -1.28
CA SER A 53 3.45 -14.72 -1.66
C SER A 53 3.88 -15.18 -3.06
N GLY A 54 4.71 -14.41 -3.79
CA GLY A 54 5.11 -14.71 -5.17
C GLY A 54 4.00 -14.54 -6.22
N ASN A 55 2.83 -13.95 -5.86
CA ASN A 55 1.65 -13.87 -6.73
C ASN A 55 1.42 -12.49 -7.37
N LEU A 56 2.34 -11.53 -7.18
CA LEU A 56 2.19 -10.17 -7.72
C LEU A 56 2.03 -10.16 -9.24
N LYS A 57 2.80 -10.98 -9.96
CA LYS A 57 2.74 -11.04 -11.43
C LYS A 57 1.40 -11.55 -11.95
N THR A 58 0.79 -12.50 -11.26
CA THR A 58 -0.55 -12.99 -11.60
C THR A 58 -1.57 -11.87 -11.45
N PHE A 59 -1.51 -11.12 -10.35
CA PHE A 59 -2.39 -9.97 -10.13
C PHE A 59 -2.17 -8.87 -11.20
N GLU A 60 -0.91 -8.54 -11.51
CA GLU A 60 -0.59 -7.55 -12.55
C GLU A 60 -1.23 -7.94 -13.90
N ASN A 61 -1.13 -9.21 -14.31
CA ASN A 61 -1.73 -9.69 -15.56
C ASN A 61 -3.25 -9.53 -15.56
N GLU A 62 -3.93 -9.83 -14.45
CA GLU A 62 -5.37 -9.61 -14.30
C GLU A 62 -5.75 -8.12 -14.39
N VAL A 63 -4.98 -7.26 -13.72
CA VAL A 63 -5.19 -5.80 -13.75
C VAL A 63 -4.98 -5.22 -15.14
N ARG A 64 -3.93 -5.64 -15.86
CA ARG A 64 -3.61 -5.16 -17.20
C ARG A 64 -4.60 -5.68 -18.26
N SER A 65 -5.10 -6.89 -18.08
CA SER A 65 -6.07 -7.49 -19.03
C SER A 65 -7.47 -6.89 -18.92
N LYS A 66 -7.84 -6.39 -17.74
CA LYS A 66 -9.17 -5.86 -17.42
C LYS A 66 -9.04 -4.43 -16.91
N ASN A 67 -9.10 -3.42 -17.78
CA ASN A 67 -8.91 -1.97 -17.47
C ASN A 67 -9.74 -1.40 -16.29
N SER A 68 -10.55 -2.20 -15.63
CA SER A 68 -11.35 -1.80 -14.48
C SER A 68 -11.52 -2.89 -13.42
N PHE A 69 -10.61 -3.89 -13.38
CA PHE A 69 -10.75 -5.08 -12.55
C PHE A 69 -11.12 -4.73 -11.07
N MET A 70 -10.37 -3.87 -10.42
CA MET A 70 -10.66 -3.44 -9.05
C MET A 70 -11.89 -2.53 -8.96
N LYS A 71 -12.22 -1.78 -10.02
CA LYS A 71 -13.43 -0.96 -10.05
C LYS A 71 -14.67 -1.85 -10.06
N ASP A 72 -14.70 -2.87 -10.92
CA ASP A 72 -15.82 -3.80 -11.02
C ASP A 72 -16.02 -4.59 -9.72
N VAL A 73 -14.95 -4.78 -8.96
CA VAL A 73 -14.95 -5.44 -7.66
C VAL A 73 -15.41 -4.52 -6.54
N LEU A 74 -14.85 -3.31 -6.45
CA LEU A 74 -15.18 -2.36 -5.38
C LEU A 74 -16.57 -1.73 -5.56
N PHE A 75 -17.04 -1.59 -6.81
CA PHE A 75 -18.37 -1.03 -7.13
C PHE A 75 -19.45 -2.08 -7.36
N LYS A 76 -19.20 -3.37 -7.21
CA LYS A 76 -20.25 -4.35 -6.94
C LYS A 76 -20.78 -4.10 -5.54
N LEU A 77 -21.62 -3.06 -5.47
CA LEU A 77 -22.31 -2.62 -4.27
C LEU A 77 -23.11 -3.79 -3.71
N ASP A 78 -22.63 -4.37 -2.65
CA ASP A 78 -23.48 -5.01 -1.69
C ASP A 78 -23.87 -3.90 -0.69
N PRO A 79 -25.06 -3.28 -0.82
CA PRO A 79 -25.43 -2.18 0.06
C PRO A 79 -25.69 -2.73 1.45
N VAL A 80 -24.65 -2.79 2.25
CA VAL A 80 -24.81 -2.96 3.68
C VAL A 80 -25.45 -1.67 4.19
N PHE A 81 -26.67 -1.78 4.70
CA PHE A 81 -27.41 -0.64 5.23
C PHE A 81 -26.52 0.18 6.16
N PRO A 82 -26.52 1.54 6.05
CA PRO A 82 -25.40 2.38 6.49
C PRO A 82 -25.39 2.63 8.00
N LYS A 83 -25.00 1.61 8.79
CA LYS A 83 -24.62 1.89 10.19
C LYS A 83 -23.13 2.12 10.35
N LEU A 84 -22.27 1.55 9.48
CA LEU A 84 -20.80 1.62 9.64
C LEU A 84 -20.02 1.89 8.34
N SER A 85 -20.56 1.54 7.15
CA SER A 85 -19.84 1.68 5.88
C SER A 85 -20.76 1.61 4.66
N ILE A 86 -20.25 1.99 3.48
CA ILE A 86 -20.96 1.93 2.20
C ILE A 86 -20.77 0.55 1.54
N MET A 87 -19.61 -0.10 1.75
CA MET A 87 -19.23 -1.36 1.10
C MET A 87 -18.62 -2.34 2.10
N ASN A 88 -18.74 -3.62 1.77
CA ASN A 88 -18.12 -4.70 2.52
C ASN A 88 -16.80 -5.10 1.85
N GLY A 89 -15.64 -4.92 2.47
CA GLY A 89 -14.31 -5.24 1.93
C GLY A 89 -14.10 -6.70 1.48
N ASN A 90 -15.13 -7.54 1.51
CA ASN A 90 -15.05 -8.96 1.15
C ASN A 90 -14.65 -9.20 -0.31
N GLU A 91 -15.01 -8.30 -1.23
CA GLU A 91 -14.65 -8.47 -2.65
C GLU A 91 -13.12 -8.33 -2.86
N VAL A 92 -12.45 -7.41 -2.14
CA VAL A 92 -10.99 -7.30 -2.19
C VAL A 92 -10.35 -8.58 -1.65
N ILE A 93 -10.89 -9.10 -0.56
CA ILE A 93 -10.43 -10.37 0.05
C ILE A 93 -10.67 -11.55 -0.89
N LYS A 94 -11.79 -11.56 -1.61
CA LYS A 94 -12.09 -12.60 -2.60
C LYS A 94 -11.03 -12.64 -3.70
N ILE A 95 -10.61 -11.48 -4.23
CA ILE A 95 -9.52 -11.41 -5.20
C ILE A 95 -8.24 -12.04 -4.62
N PHE A 96 -7.86 -11.67 -3.40
CA PHE A 96 -6.68 -12.26 -2.76
C PHE A 96 -6.77 -13.79 -2.70
N LYS A 97 -7.93 -14.32 -2.30
CA LYS A 97 -8.18 -15.77 -2.22
C LYS A 97 -8.22 -16.49 -3.57
N GLU A 98 -8.57 -15.79 -4.65
CA GLU A 98 -8.56 -16.33 -6.01
C GLU A 98 -7.14 -16.35 -6.61
N LEU A 99 -6.27 -15.45 -6.14
CA LEU A 99 -4.89 -15.30 -6.64
C LEU A 99 -3.90 -16.16 -5.88
N THR A 100 -4.21 -16.57 -4.64
CA THR A 100 -3.28 -17.30 -3.79
C THR A 100 -4.00 -18.21 -2.79
N ASP A 101 -3.37 -19.33 -2.45
CA ASP A 101 -3.82 -20.24 -1.39
C ASP A 101 -3.32 -19.85 0.01
N ILE A 102 -2.51 -18.77 0.12
CA ILE A 102 -1.99 -18.25 1.39
C ILE A 102 -3.13 -17.81 2.31
N ARG A 103 -3.10 -18.23 3.56
CA ARG A 103 -4.09 -17.87 4.60
C ARG A 103 -3.44 -17.33 5.86
N THR A 104 -2.16 -17.58 6.06
CA THR A 104 -1.41 -17.11 7.24
C THR A 104 -0.11 -16.40 6.81
N PHE A 105 0.43 -15.55 7.68
CA PHE A 105 1.70 -14.87 7.44
C PHE A 105 2.87 -15.84 7.36
N GLU A 106 2.79 -16.97 8.06
CA GLU A 106 3.81 -18.01 8.12
C GLU A 106 4.00 -18.75 6.81
N GLU A 107 3.02 -18.66 5.90
CA GLU A 107 3.06 -19.28 4.56
C GLU A 107 3.72 -18.38 3.50
N LEU A 108 4.07 -17.14 3.86
CA LEU A 108 4.69 -16.20 2.94
C LEU A 108 6.17 -16.53 2.69
N GLU A 109 6.64 -16.30 1.47
CA GLU A 109 8.06 -16.43 1.09
C GLU A 109 8.92 -15.29 1.67
N ILE A 110 8.36 -14.09 1.80
CA ILE A 110 9.00 -12.91 2.37
C ILE A 110 8.20 -12.48 3.59
N SER A 111 8.88 -12.14 4.69
CA SER A 111 8.22 -11.68 5.91
C SER A 111 7.47 -10.38 5.67
N LEU A 112 6.20 -10.33 6.10
CA LEU A 112 5.31 -9.18 5.93
C LEU A 112 4.79 -8.68 7.28
N THR A 113 4.71 -7.37 7.45
CA THR A 113 3.92 -6.71 8.49
C THR A 113 2.84 -5.83 7.85
N THR A 114 1.58 -5.99 8.25
CA THR A 114 0.49 -5.11 7.84
C THR A 114 0.09 -4.19 8.99
N VAL A 115 -0.35 -2.97 8.66
CA VAL A 115 -0.73 -1.96 9.65
C VAL A 115 -2.21 -1.63 9.55
N ALA A 116 -2.89 -1.60 10.70
CA ALA A 116 -4.25 -1.11 10.89
C ALA A 116 -4.29 -0.13 12.06
N THR A 117 -5.41 0.57 12.23
CA THR A 117 -5.64 1.52 13.33
C THR A 117 -6.76 1.02 14.23
N ASP A 118 -6.50 0.78 15.52
CA ASP A 118 -7.54 0.65 16.53
C ASP A 118 -8.17 2.03 16.75
N ILE A 119 -9.40 2.18 16.26
CA ILE A 119 -10.10 3.48 16.28
C ILE A 119 -10.61 3.85 17.67
N ILE A 120 -10.75 2.88 18.57
CA ILE A 120 -11.26 3.12 19.94
C ILE A 120 -10.11 3.61 20.84
N ASN A 121 -8.94 2.95 20.78
CA ASN A 121 -7.84 3.23 21.67
C ASN A 121 -6.77 4.12 21.05
N ASN A 122 -6.96 4.55 19.78
CA ASN A 122 -5.99 5.36 19.03
C ASN A 122 -4.59 4.71 19.00
N LYS A 123 -4.54 3.43 18.61
CA LYS A 123 -3.31 2.65 18.59
C LYS A 123 -3.04 2.07 17.20
N LYS A 124 -1.75 1.99 16.86
CA LYS A 124 -1.27 1.21 15.73
C LYS A 124 -1.40 -0.28 16.06
N ILE A 125 -2.00 -1.04 15.18
CA ILE A 125 -2.06 -2.50 15.22
C ILE A 125 -1.21 -3.04 14.09
N GLU A 126 -0.15 -3.73 14.44
CA GLU A 126 0.73 -4.45 13.51
C GLU A 126 0.41 -5.93 13.54
N SER A 127 0.23 -6.51 12.36
CA SER A 127 0.00 -7.96 12.21
C SER A 127 1.08 -8.55 11.31
N ASN A 128 1.78 -9.58 11.81
CA ASN A 128 2.85 -10.29 11.11
C ASN A 128 2.82 -11.80 11.37
N LYS A 129 1.73 -12.30 11.94
CA LYS A 129 1.49 -13.72 12.24
C LYS A 129 0.01 -14.05 12.22
N GLY A 130 -0.32 -15.33 12.01
CA GLY A 130 -1.70 -15.83 12.00
C GLY A 130 -2.47 -15.38 10.76
N ASP A 131 -3.75 -15.06 10.89
CA ASP A 131 -4.68 -14.80 9.79
C ASP A 131 -4.35 -13.53 8.98
N ILE A 132 -3.68 -13.71 7.84
CA ILE A 132 -3.32 -12.64 6.91
C ILE A 132 -4.56 -12.02 6.24
N ILE A 133 -5.63 -12.81 6.04
CA ILE A 133 -6.87 -12.35 5.42
C ILE A 133 -7.53 -11.29 6.28
N ASN A 134 -7.65 -11.56 7.59
CA ASN A 134 -8.23 -10.62 8.53
C ASN A 134 -7.36 -9.37 8.70
N ALA A 135 -6.05 -9.54 8.72
CA ALA A 135 -5.10 -8.43 8.82
C ALA A 135 -5.16 -7.48 7.60
N ILE A 136 -5.18 -8.04 6.38
CA ILE A 136 -5.37 -7.23 5.15
C ILE A 136 -6.72 -6.51 5.19
N LYS A 137 -7.80 -7.23 5.56
CA LYS A 137 -9.15 -6.65 5.65
C LYS A 137 -9.20 -5.46 6.61
N ALA A 138 -8.53 -5.56 7.77
CA ALA A 138 -8.42 -4.47 8.73
C ALA A 138 -7.64 -3.28 8.15
N SER A 139 -6.50 -3.58 7.51
CA SER A 139 -5.61 -2.56 6.96
C SER A 139 -6.25 -1.74 5.83
N ILE A 140 -7.15 -2.33 5.02
CA ILE A 140 -7.85 -1.64 3.93
C ILE A 140 -9.18 -1.01 4.33
N ALA A 141 -9.61 -1.13 5.59
CA ALA A 141 -10.93 -0.69 6.06
C ALA A 141 -11.05 0.84 6.14
N ILE A 142 -11.07 1.52 4.98
CA ILE A 142 -11.18 2.99 4.88
C ILE A 142 -12.46 3.46 5.59
N PRO A 143 -12.35 4.37 6.59
CA PRO A 143 -13.50 4.85 7.34
C PRO A 143 -14.58 5.45 6.45
N GLY A 144 -15.84 5.02 6.69
CA GLY A 144 -17.01 5.43 5.89
C GLY A 144 -17.12 4.76 4.53
N VAL A 145 -16.07 4.11 4.01
CA VAL A 145 -16.09 3.41 2.71
C VAL A 145 -16.19 1.90 2.90
N LEU A 146 -15.27 1.31 3.66
CA LEU A 146 -15.24 -0.14 3.92
C LEU A 146 -15.56 -0.45 5.39
N THR A 147 -16.16 -1.62 5.61
CA THR A 147 -16.56 -2.04 6.95
C THR A 147 -15.34 -2.26 7.86
N PRO A 148 -15.29 -1.61 9.05
CA PRO A 148 -14.31 -1.92 10.07
C PRO A 148 -14.30 -3.41 10.42
N THR A 149 -13.15 -3.93 10.84
CA THR A 149 -13.04 -5.34 11.26
C THR A 149 -12.33 -5.45 12.60
N TYR A 150 -12.47 -6.58 13.27
CA TYR A 150 -11.79 -6.81 14.52
C TYR A 150 -10.49 -7.60 14.30
N ILE A 151 -9.41 -7.14 14.93
CA ILE A 151 -8.20 -7.94 15.20
C ILE A 151 -8.17 -8.14 16.72
N ASP A 152 -8.38 -9.36 17.15
CA ASP A 152 -8.65 -9.70 18.54
C ASP A 152 -9.82 -8.85 19.10
N GLU A 153 -9.60 -8.07 20.14
CA GLU A 153 -10.61 -7.17 20.75
C GLU A 153 -10.60 -5.74 20.16
N ASN A 154 -9.65 -5.44 19.24
CA ASN A 154 -9.48 -4.09 18.71
C ASN A 154 -10.36 -3.86 17.48
N LEU A 155 -11.20 -2.83 17.51
CA LEU A 155 -11.98 -2.40 16.34
C LEU A 155 -11.06 -1.63 15.39
N CYS A 156 -10.68 -2.26 14.28
CA CYS A 156 -9.70 -1.75 13.34
C CYS A 156 -10.33 -1.11 12.10
N VAL A 157 -9.71 -0.01 11.72
CA VAL A 157 -9.90 0.70 10.45
C VAL A 157 -8.54 0.84 9.73
N ASP A 158 -8.56 1.44 8.53
CA ASP A 158 -7.37 1.64 7.69
C ASP A 158 -6.17 2.20 8.48
N GLY A 159 -5.01 1.58 8.27
CA GLY A 159 -3.77 1.94 8.94
C GLY A 159 -3.25 3.33 8.59
N GLY A 160 -3.71 3.90 7.46
CA GLY A 160 -3.30 5.22 7.01
C GLY A 160 -3.60 6.35 8.00
N LEU A 161 -4.56 6.16 8.90
CA LEU A 161 -4.86 7.15 9.93
C LEU A 161 -3.70 7.37 10.92
N ILE A 162 -2.86 6.36 11.13
CA ILE A 162 -1.80 6.40 12.12
C ILE A 162 -0.39 6.22 11.54
N ASP A 163 -0.25 5.38 10.51
CA ASP A 163 1.04 5.09 9.87
C ASP A 163 0.84 4.83 8.36
N PRO A 164 0.74 5.91 7.55
CA PRO A 164 0.44 5.80 6.13
C PRO A 164 1.52 5.07 5.31
N VAL A 165 2.79 5.14 5.74
CA VAL A 165 3.94 4.43 5.15
C VAL A 165 4.73 3.81 6.29
N PRO A 166 4.55 2.50 6.57
CA PRO A 166 5.00 1.87 7.80
C PRO A 166 6.50 1.53 7.79
N LEU A 167 7.35 2.56 7.72
CA LEU A 167 8.80 2.44 7.67
C LEU A 167 9.35 1.78 8.94
N GLN A 168 8.86 2.18 10.12
CA GLN A 168 9.35 1.65 11.38
C GLN A 168 9.16 0.13 11.47
N SER A 169 8.12 -0.41 10.86
CA SER A 169 7.85 -1.86 10.88
C SER A 169 8.98 -2.66 10.21
N ILE A 170 9.53 -2.22 9.06
CA ILE A 170 10.66 -2.92 8.43
C ILE A 170 11.98 -2.72 9.19
N VAL A 171 12.14 -1.59 9.87
CA VAL A 171 13.29 -1.37 10.76
C VAL A 171 13.25 -2.34 11.94
N ASP A 172 12.10 -2.48 12.58
CA ASP A 172 11.88 -3.39 13.71
C ASP A 172 12.04 -4.87 13.30
N MET A 173 11.78 -5.19 12.03
CA MET A 173 12.06 -6.52 11.44
C MET A 173 13.56 -6.78 11.22
N GLY A 174 14.40 -5.74 11.30
CA GLY A 174 15.85 -5.82 11.20
C GLY A 174 16.39 -5.56 9.80
N SER A 175 15.80 -4.64 9.05
CA SER A 175 16.34 -4.17 7.77
C SER A 175 17.64 -3.40 7.99
N ASP A 176 18.66 -3.72 7.17
CA ASP A 176 19.91 -2.95 7.09
C ASP A 176 19.78 -1.76 6.13
N ILE A 177 18.93 -1.90 5.10
CA ILE A 177 18.59 -0.88 4.11
C ILE A 177 17.08 -0.79 4.00
N THR A 178 16.56 0.42 4.01
CA THR A 178 15.13 0.72 4.05
C THR A 178 14.67 1.49 2.81
N LEU A 179 13.68 0.94 2.11
CA LEU A 179 13.00 1.60 1.00
C LEU A 179 11.60 2.00 1.47
N ALA A 180 11.18 3.24 1.24
CA ALA A 180 9.83 3.69 1.50
C ALA A 180 9.15 4.15 0.21
N VAL A 181 7.91 3.70 -0.02
CA VAL A 181 7.10 4.11 -1.19
C VAL A 181 5.91 4.93 -0.70
N ASN A 182 5.99 6.25 -0.91
CA ASN A 182 4.93 7.18 -0.54
C ASN A 182 4.10 7.58 -1.77
N LEU A 183 2.81 7.22 -1.77
CA LEU A 183 1.87 7.55 -2.86
C LEU A 183 1.09 8.84 -2.61
N TYR A 184 1.35 9.51 -1.50
CA TYR A 184 0.72 10.79 -1.14
C TYR A 184 1.60 12.00 -1.43
N GLY A 185 2.80 11.81 -2.01
CA GLY A 185 3.70 12.89 -2.39
C GLY A 185 2.96 13.99 -3.17
N LEU A 186 3.09 15.23 -2.71
CA LEU A 186 2.45 16.38 -3.33
C LEU A 186 3.48 17.08 -4.22
N GLN A 187 3.28 16.97 -5.53
CA GLN A 187 4.02 17.82 -6.45
C GLN A 187 3.36 19.20 -6.54
N SER A 188 4.17 20.24 -6.67
CA SER A 188 3.64 21.59 -6.90
C SER A 188 2.92 21.61 -8.25
N SER A 189 1.60 21.54 -8.22
CA SER A 189 0.78 21.61 -9.42
C SER A 189 0.91 23.00 -10.06
N LYS A 190 1.24 23.03 -11.35
CA LYS A 190 0.97 24.23 -12.17
C LYS A 190 -0.50 24.59 -11.96
N LYS A 191 -0.80 25.89 -11.80
CA LYS A 191 -2.18 26.41 -11.68
C LYS A 191 -3.05 25.75 -12.75
N ASN A 192 -3.93 24.84 -12.33
CA ASN A 192 -4.94 24.27 -13.20
C ASN A 192 -6.25 25.02 -12.91
N ASP A 193 -6.93 25.50 -13.94
CA ASP A 193 -8.29 26.05 -13.88
C ASP A 193 -9.35 24.97 -13.58
N HIS A 194 -8.97 23.95 -12.79
CA HIS A 194 -9.83 22.83 -12.46
C HIS A 194 -10.90 23.26 -11.44
N LYS A 195 -12.17 23.09 -11.80
CA LYS A 195 -13.28 23.29 -10.86
C LYS A 195 -13.36 22.07 -9.93
N TYR A 196 -12.93 22.25 -8.69
CA TYR A 196 -13.01 21.22 -7.65
C TYR A 196 -14.46 21.03 -7.19
N ASN A 197 -14.92 19.78 -7.17
CA ASN A 197 -16.13 19.39 -6.48
C ASN A 197 -15.82 18.95 -5.03
N ILE A 198 -16.85 18.66 -4.24
CA ILE A 198 -16.67 18.30 -2.83
C ILE A 198 -15.82 17.02 -2.65
N VAL A 199 -15.96 16.06 -3.54
CA VAL A 199 -15.22 14.79 -3.49
C VAL A 199 -13.74 15.03 -3.77
N ASP A 200 -13.43 15.91 -4.74
CA ASP A 200 -12.04 16.30 -5.04
C ASP A 200 -11.38 17.01 -3.85
N ILE A 201 -12.14 17.85 -3.14
CA ILE A 201 -11.64 18.55 -1.95
C ILE A 201 -11.36 17.55 -0.82
N VAL A 202 -12.25 16.59 -0.60
CA VAL A 202 -12.09 15.57 0.44
C VAL A 202 -10.87 14.67 0.14
N ASP A 203 -10.72 14.16 -1.11
CA ASP A 203 -9.56 13.36 -1.51
C ASP A 203 -8.25 14.13 -1.31
N ARG A 204 -8.21 15.39 -1.77
CA ARG A 204 -7.02 16.21 -1.63
C ARG A 204 -6.70 16.56 -0.18
N SER A 205 -7.71 16.79 0.65
CA SER A 205 -7.53 17.02 2.09
C SER A 205 -6.97 15.79 2.78
N ALA A 206 -7.52 14.62 2.47
CA ALA A 206 -6.98 13.35 2.97
C ALA A 206 -5.52 13.15 2.56
N LYS A 207 -5.17 13.39 1.27
CA LYS A 207 -3.79 13.33 0.79
C LYS A 207 -2.85 14.22 1.58
N ILE A 208 -3.24 15.49 1.81
CA ILE A 208 -2.43 16.44 2.56
C ILE A 208 -2.17 15.94 3.98
N ILE A 209 -3.21 15.45 4.66
CA ILE A 209 -3.09 14.92 6.03
C ILE A 209 -2.17 13.71 6.05
N LEU A 210 -2.41 12.72 5.18
CA LEU A 210 -1.65 11.49 5.12
C LEU A 210 -0.18 11.73 4.75
N ASN A 211 0.09 12.64 3.81
CA ASN A 211 1.45 13.04 3.47
C ASN A 211 2.16 13.72 4.65
N ASN A 212 1.47 14.60 5.39
CA ASN A 212 2.04 15.22 6.58
C ASN A 212 2.32 14.20 7.69
N VAL A 213 1.43 13.24 7.92
CA VAL A 213 1.64 12.15 8.90
C VAL A 213 2.86 11.33 8.49
N THR A 214 3.00 10.97 7.20
CA THR A 214 4.17 10.24 6.67
C THR A 214 5.47 11.01 6.94
N HIS A 215 5.54 12.28 6.58
CA HIS A 215 6.75 13.08 6.82
C HIS A 215 7.05 13.29 8.31
N LEU A 216 6.01 13.31 9.15
CA LEU A 216 6.21 13.37 10.60
C LEU A 216 6.77 12.06 11.16
N SER A 217 6.31 10.90 10.66
CA SER A 217 6.85 9.60 11.06
C SER A 217 8.31 9.44 10.63
N PHE A 218 8.68 9.95 9.46
CA PHE A 218 10.07 9.90 8.97
C PHE A 218 11.06 10.78 9.75
N LYS A 219 10.59 11.78 10.51
CA LYS A 219 11.50 12.59 11.35
C LYS A 219 12.26 11.79 12.39
N ASN A 220 11.71 10.68 12.84
CA ASN A 220 12.36 9.81 13.83
C ASN A 220 13.27 8.77 13.18
N ASN A 221 12.98 8.41 11.95
CA ASN A 221 13.73 7.44 11.18
C ASN A 221 13.48 7.73 9.68
N GLU A 222 14.50 8.26 9.00
CA GLU A 222 14.39 8.55 7.56
C GLU A 222 14.69 7.26 6.76
N PRO A 223 13.96 6.97 5.67
CA PRO A 223 14.30 5.85 4.82
C PRO A 223 15.61 6.12 4.07
N ASP A 224 16.42 5.08 3.84
CA ASP A 224 17.61 5.20 3.02
C ASP A 224 17.27 5.61 1.59
N ILE A 225 16.13 5.11 1.06
CA ILE A 225 15.60 5.49 -0.25
C ILE A 225 14.10 5.77 -0.13
N LEU A 226 13.70 6.99 -0.48
CA LEU A 226 12.30 7.39 -0.62
C LEU A 226 11.90 7.40 -2.09
N ILE A 227 10.84 6.64 -2.44
CA ILE A 227 10.26 6.57 -3.78
C ILE A 227 8.90 7.25 -3.75
N GLU A 228 8.77 8.38 -4.43
CA GLU A 228 7.54 9.15 -4.56
C GLU A 228 7.16 9.30 -6.05
N PRO A 229 6.38 8.35 -6.60
CA PRO A 229 5.93 8.46 -7.98
C PRO A 229 5.11 9.74 -8.21
N PRO A 230 5.29 10.44 -9.35
CA PRO A 230 4.56 11.67 -9.67
C PRO A 230 3.11 11.39 -10.09
N ILE A 231 2.29 10.99 -9.15
CA ILE A 231 0.90 10.52 -9.36
C ILE A 231 -0.15 11.36 -8.62
N ASP A 232 0.16 12.58 -8.22
CA ASP A 232 -0.74 13.44 -7.45
C ASP A 232 -1.98 13.88 -8.25
N GLN A 233 -1.94 13.85 -9.58
CA GLN A 233 -3.07 14.09 -10.48
C GLN A 233 -4.11 12.97 -10.49
N PHE A 234 -3.74 11.73 -10.08
CA PHE A 234 -4.66 10.61 -10.01
C PHE A 234 -5.44 10.63 -8.69
N LYS A 235 -6.73 10.29 -8.79
CA LYS A 235 -7.63 10.20 -7.63
C LYS A 235 -7.58 8.79 -7.02
N GLY A 236 -7.98 8.66 -5.77
CA GLY A 236 -8.04 7.36 -5.08
C GLY A 236 -9.02 6.35 -5.72
N TRP A 237 -9.88 6.76 -6.63
CA TRP A 237 -10.85 5.91 -7.35
C TRP A 237 -10.55 5.73 -8.84
N ASP A 238 -9.38 6.16 -9.33
CA ASP A 238 -8.98 6.04 -10.75
C ASP A 238 -8.47 4.62 -11.09
N PHE A 239 -9.20 3.59 -10.69
CA PHE A 239 -8.85 2.18 -10.93
C PHE A 239 -8.72 1.81 -12.41
N HIS A 240 -9.32 2.59 -13.32
CA HIS A 240 -9.18 2.43 -14.76
C HIS A 240 -7.84 2.94 -15.31
N LYS A 241 -7.04 3.59 -14.46
CA LYS A 241 -5.70 4.12 -14.78
C LYS A 241 -4.56 3.20 -14.34
N SER A 242 -4.85 1.92 -14.16
CA SER A 242 -3.88 0.95 -13.63
C SER A 242 -2.59 0.90 -14.45
N ASN A 243 -2.66 0.84 -15.78
CA ASN A 243 -1.48 0.79 -16.63
C ASN A 243 -0.59 2.02 -16.46
N ASP A 244 -1.19 3.22 -16.51
CA ASP A 244 -0.45 4.48 -16.34
C ASP A 244 0.26 4.51 -14.97
N LEU A 245 -0.44 4.10 -13.91
CA LEU A 245 0.10 4.07 -12.55
C LEU A 245 1.25 3.07 -12.38
N ILE A 246 1.11 1.87 -12.97
CA ILE A 246 2.17 0.84 -12.94
C ILE A 246 3.43 1.37 -13.66
N GLU A 247 3.29 1.94 -14.86
CA GLU A 247 4.42 2.47 -15.63
C GLU A 247 5.11 3.62 -14.88
N ILE A 248 4.35 4.57 -14.34
CA ILE A 248 4.93 5.69 -13.57
C ILE A 248 5.67 5.16 -12.34
N GLY A 249 5.10 4.19 -11.63
CA GLY A 249 5.75 3.56 -10.48
C GLY A 249 7.07 2.89 -10.86
N TYR A 250 7.05 2.12 -11.95
CA TYR A 250 8.23 1.43 -12.47
C TYR A 250 9.35 2.40 -12.89
N ASP A 251 9.03 3.41 -13.72
CA ASP A 251 10.02 4.35 -14.23
C ASP A 251 10.65 5.15 -13.10
N THR A 252 9.82 5.59 -12.13
CA THR A 252 10.31 6.33 -10.96
C THR A 252 11.24 5.49 -10.12
N ALA A 253 10.83 4.28 -9.77
CA ALA A 253 11.63 3.39 -8.94
C ALA A 253 12.93 3.00 -9.65
N LYS A 254 12.87 2.61 -10.92
CA LYS A 254 14.04 2.21 -11.71
C LYS A 254 15.10 3.32 -11.78
N LYS A 255 14.66 4.57 -11.95
CA LYS A 255 15.56 5.73 -11.95
C LYS A 255 16.22 5.89 -10.58
N ILE A 256 15.43 5.99 -9.52
CA ILE A 256 15.94 6.24 -8.16
C ILE A 256 16.85 5.10 -7.69
N LEU A 257 16.47 3.85 -7.93
CA LEU A 257 17.25 2.69 -7.52
C LEU A 257 18.59 2.59 -8.25
N LYS A 258 18.64 2.96 -9.55
CA LYS A 258 19.90 3.04 -10.30
C LYS A 258 20.81 4.17 -9.82
N GLU A 259 20.24 5.31 -9.43
CA GLU A 259 21.00 6.42 -8.86
C GLU A 259 21.61 6.08 -7.49
N ASN A 260 21.12 5.03 -6.83
CA ASN A 260 21.54 4.56 -5.51
C ASN A 260 22.08 3.11 -5.52
N GLU A 261 22.54 2.61 -6.69
CA GLU A 261 22.96 1.20 -6.84
C GLU A 261 24.11 0.80 -5.91
N GLU A 262 24.93 1.74 -5.48
CA GLU A 262 26.02 1.53 -4.54
C GLU A 262 25.56 1.02 -3.16
N LEU A 263 24.33 1.32 -2.75
CA LEU A 263 23.77 0.84 -1.48
C LEU A 263 23.51 -0.68 -1.48
N PHE A 264 23.40 -1.27 -2.68
CA PHE A 264 23.04 -2.70 -2.84
C PHE A 264 24.26 -3.58 -3.20
N SER A 265 25.47 -2.99 -3.32
CA SER A 265 26.69 -3.66 -3.78
C SER A 265 27.55 -4.30 -2.67
#